data_9010b332e47806491f5a0e1c4383266d
#
_entry.id   9010b332e47806491f5a0e1c4383266d
#
_cell.length_a   1.000
_cell.length_b   1.000
_cell.length_c   1.000
_cell.angle_alpha   90.00
_cell.angle_beta   90.00
_cell.angle_gamma   90.00
#
_symmetry.space_group_name_H-M   'P 1'
#
loop_
_entity.id
_entity.type
_entity.pdbx_description
1 polymer ?
#
loop_
_entity_poly.entity_id
_entity_poly.type
_entity_poly.pdbx_seq_one_letter_code
_entity_poly.pdbx_strand_id
1 'polypeptide(L)'
;NDSVYDFHIPNTWFEKDFSQHSDSFTLYSMKRNTTILPKWYGWDKLQPTYTARVTVPKGIKNVTIDPSERLADINNHNNSKRGNIEWKFDSRIPLFPSTKKYRIWLRPDLWYNAYDGVKIGLFARGNYMNVKNVFSLNLWLNTHLGQGGNYSYTKAEKKKADWFSYQFNYSTSLDKWMKKTTFYFHSRWLDGVEMYKAGLNKRFTDNFSMDFHFKIFSMPRQVSANYLVHQNEWSTFIENNKNFNSSVNVGLKYVVNKSKFDGVLNVNLRSATLLNANSYHYIEASYKQTTHLWKLDLRTRLFGRAGTGNNVPSESALFFAGANPEEMLDNKYMRAAGFFPESWSGYRTNVSHLQYGGGLNLRGYNGYLMSELDKYGNQVLVYKGNSGLALNAELDFNRIVHFKKNKLREWFDLNTYLFGDLGSIVYRNSKNENQFSKLRIDAGVGAALTIKKWWFLQDVKPLTIRFDIPFFLSSSPAGTKNVEWRWLIGISRAF
;
A
#
# COMPACT_ATOMS: atom_id res chain seq x y z
N ASN A 1 -25.07 -17.01 39.93
CA ASN A 1 -25.99 -15.97 39.45
C ASN A 1 -25.26 -14.64 39.56
N ASP A 2 -25.04 -13.95 38.43
CA ASP A 2 -24.45 -12.62 38.37
C ASP A 2 -25.52 -11.61 38.80
N SER A 3 -25.25 -10.78 39.82
CA SER A 3 -26.14 -9.70 40.26
C SER A 3 -25.92 -8.47 39.38
N VAL A 4 -26.98 -7.82 38.93
CA VAL A 4 -26.95 -6.57 38.14
C VAL A 4 -27.37 -5.43 39.07
N TYR A 5 -26.57 -4.37 39.10
CA TYR A 5 -26.84 -3.14 39.84
C TYR A 5 -27.01 -2.01 38.80
N ASP A 6 -28.15 -1.35 38.85
CA ASP A 6 -28.42 -0.20 37.98
C ASP A 6 -28.19 1.09 38.78
N PHE A 7 -27.42 2.01 38.21
CA PHE A 7 -27.16 3.32 38.77
C PHE A 7 -27.66 4.40 37.78
N HIS A 8 -28.44 5.36 38.28
CA HIS A 8 -28.94 6.46 37.50
C HIS A 8 -28.25 7.77 37.90
N ILE A 9 -27.67 8.46 36.92
CA ILE A 9 -27.06 9.76 37.07
C ILE A 9 -27.99 10.78 36.44
N PRO A 10 -28.73 11.60 37.20
CA PRO A 10 -29.55 12.67 36.62
C PRO A 10 -28.65 13.67 35.86
N ASN A 11 -28.92 13.84 34.57
CA ASN A 11 -28.00 14.58 33.69
C ASN A 11 -28.65 15.77 32.94
N THR A 12 -29.88 16.10 33.22
CA THR A 12 -30.60 17.21 32.60
C THR A 12 -31.16 18.21 33.63
N TRP A 13 -31.27 19.48 33.26
CA TRP A 13 -31.91 20.48 34.05
C TRP A 13 -33.39 20.22 34.28
N PHE A 14 -34.03 19.49 33.38
CA PHE A 14 -35.45 19.19 33.41
C PHE A 14 -35.77 17.86 34.08
N GLU A 15 -34.76 17.09 34.47
CA GLU A 15 -34.96 15.85 35.19
C GLU A 15 -35.28 16.15 36.65
N LYS A 16 -36.48 15.77 37.11
CA LYS A 16 -36.90 15.98 38.50
C LYS A 16 -35.95 15.29 39.45
N ASP A 17 -35.61 15.93 40.53
CA ASP A 17 -34.83 15.36 41.61
C ASP A 17 -35.74 14.44 42.41
N PHE A 18 -35.61 13.13 42.23
CA PHE A 18 -36.46 12.12 42.87
C PHE A 18 -36.25 11.98 44.39
N SER A 19 -35.25 12.70 44.93
CA SER A 19 -35.02 12.70 46.38
C SER A 19 -36.14 13.43 47.15
N GLN A 20 -36.97 14.23 46.49
CA GLN A 20 -37.96 15.08 47.17
C GLN A 20 -39.44 14.81 46.86
N HIS A 21 -39.81 13.97 45.85
CA HIS A 21 -41.20 13.73 45.52
C HIS A 21 -41.42 12.27 45.02
N SER A 22 -42.19 11.50 45.77
CA SER A 22 -42.67 10.16 45.44
C SER A 22 -43.91 10.24 44.49
N ASP A 23 -43.72 10.70 43.24
CA ASP A 23 -44.78 10.55 42.26
C ASP A 23 -44.78 9.14 41.70
N SER A 24 -45.82 8.37 42.01
CA SER A 24 -46.01 6.95 41.67
C SER A 24 -45.87 6.62 40.17
N PHE A 25 -46.05 7.62 39.29
CA PHE A 25 -45.95 7.41 37.85
C PHE A 25 -44.52 7.31 37.32
N THR A 26 -43.57 7.99 37.98
CA THR A 26 -42.16 7.98 37.57
C THR A 26 -41.40 6.75 38.09
N LEU A 27 -41.85 6.17 39.18
CA LEU A 27 -41.34 4.91 39.74
C LEU A 27 -41.61 3.70 38.82
N TYR A 28 -42.66 3.74 37.98
CA TYR A 28 -43.03 2.65 37.07
C TYR A 28 -42.04 2.49 35.89
N SER A 29 -41.29 3.53 35.54
CA SER A 29 -40.30 3.47 34.44
C SER A 29 -38.90 3.08 34.90
N MET A 30 -38.61 3.06 36.21
CA MET A 30 -37.33 2.63 36.77
C MET A 30 -37.40 1.16 37.23
N LYS A 31 -36.40 0.37 36.83
CA LYS A 31 -36.26 -0.99 37.38
C LYS A 31 -36.17 -0.93 38.91
N ARG A 32 -36.82 -1.86 39.61
CA ARG A 32 -36.99 -1.89 41.07
C ARG A 32 -35.75 -1.76 41.94
N ASN A 33 -34.53 -1.82 41.41
CA ASN A 33 -33.25 -1.79 42.12
C ASN A 33 -32.28 -0.73 41.57
N THR A 34 -32.76 0.41 41.08
CA THR A 34 -31.92 1.48 40.58
C THR A 34 -31.48 2.40 41.70
N THR A 35 -30.17 2.59 41.90
CA THR A 35 -29.60 3.57 42.81
C THR A 35 -29.43 4.91 42.12
N ILE A 36 -29.98 5.98 42.67
CA ILE A 36 -29.86 7.34 42.13
C ILE A 36 -28.57 7.93 42.70
N LEU A 37 -27.70 8.42 41.81
CA LEU A 37 -26.46 9.10 42.14
C LEU A 37 -26.65 10.63 42.13
N PRO A 38 -25.72 11.41 42.72
CA PRO A 38 -25.77 12.86 42.64
C PRO A 38 -25.92 13.38 41.21
N LYS A 39 -26.67 14.49 41.04
CA LYS A 39 -26.95 15.10 39.76
C LYS A 39 -25.67 15.63 39.10
N TRP A 40 -25.54 15.44 37.78
CA TRP A 40 -24.42 15.92 36.99
C TRP A 40 -24.81 17.18 36.20
N TYR A 41 -24.02 18.27 36.33
CA TYR A 41 -24.23 19.52 35.68
C TYR A 41 -23.19 19.81 34.57
N GLY A 42 -22.72 18.81 33.89
CA GLY A 42 -21.58 18.86 32.97
C GLY A 42 -21.86 19.32 31.55
N TRP A 43 -23.10 19.68 31.20
CA TRP A 43 -23.48 20.07 29.84
C TRP A 43 -22.93 21.44 29.42
N ASP A 44 -22.56 22.26 30.35
CA ASP A 44 -22.04 23.64 30.16
C ASP A 44 -20.53 23.70 29.94
N LYS A 45 -19.85 22.60 29.81
CA LYS A 45 -18.38 22.44 29.71
C LYS A 45 -17.59 22.78 30.99
N LEU A 46 -18.21 23.20 32.05
CA LEU A 46 -17.53 23.50 33.32
C LEU A 46 -17.15 22.20 34.06
N GLN A 47 -17.96 21.17 33.93
CA GLN A 47 -17.70 19.86 34.53
C GLN A 47 -17.87 18.74 33.49
N PRO A 48 -16.92 18.58 32.55
CA PRO A 48 -17.06 17.66 31.43
C PRO A 48 -16.98 16.19 31.83
N THR A 49 -16.65 15.88 33.08
CA THR A 49 -16.49 14.51 33.59
C THR A 49 -17.31 14.28 34.85
N TYR A 50 -17.83 13.07 35.00
CA TYR A 50 -18.52 12.64 36.23
C TYR A 50 -17.80 11.41 36.81
N THR A 51 -17.49 11.44 38.09
CA THR A 51 -16.87 10.30 38.78
C THR A 51 -17.87 9.71 39.77
N ALA A 52 -18.38 8.52 39.49
CA ALA A 52 -19.20 7.74 40.39
C ALA A 52 -18.33 6.82 41.25
N ARG A 53 -18.51 6.83 42.58
CA ARG A 53 -17.92 5.83 43.48
C ARG A 53 -19.04 4.96 44.01
N VAL A 54 -19.00 3.68 43.69
CA VAL A 54 -20.01 2.71 44.08
C VAL A 54 -19.36 1.51 44.75
N THR A 55 -19.99 0.99 45.79
CA THR A 55 -19.52 -0.21 46.51
C THR A 55 -20.42 -1.38 46.13
N VAL A 56 -19.83 -2.46 45.67
CA VAL A 56 -20.55 -3.71 45.32
C VAL A 56 -19.93 -4.90 46.07
N PRO A 57 -20.77 -5.81 46.63
CA PRO A 57 -20.29 -6.83 47.57
C PRO A 57 -19.36 -7.91 46.98
N LYS A 58 -19.44 -8.18 45.67
CA LYS A 58 -18.79 -9.35 45.05
C LYS A 58 -17.83 -8.98 43.89
N GLY A 59 -17.32 -7.76 43.86
CA GLY A 59 -16.47 -7.29 42.78
C GLY A 59 -17.25 -6.98 41.48
N ILE A 60 -16.55 -6.40 40.50
CA ILE A 60 -17.15 -5.91 39.26
C ILE A 60 -16.67 -6.76 38.08
N LYS A 61 -17.59 -7.47 37.44
CA LYS A 61 -17.34 -8.23 36.21
C LYS A 61 -17.36 -7.36 34.99
N ASN A 62 -18.33 -6.45 34.87
CA ASN A 62 -18.47 -5.50 33.80
C ASN A 62 -19.17 -4.23 34.26
N VAL A 63 -18.88 -3.10 33.60
CA VAL A 63 -19.58 -1.83 33.75
C VAL A 63 -20.03 -1.40 32.38
N THR A 64 -21.30 -1.00 32.26
CA THR A 64 -21.87 -0.48 31.00
C THR A 64 -22.53 0.86 31.27
N ILE A 65 -22.13 1.87 30.51
CA ILE A 65 -22.72 3.22 30.49
C ILE A 65 -23.84 3.20 29.46
N ASP A 66 -24.97 3.85 29.76
CA ASP A 66 -26.16 3.95 28.91
C ASP A 66 -26.56 2.61 28.23
N PRO A 67 -26.91 1.58 29.03
CA PRO A 67 -27.31 0.28 28.48
C PRO A 67 -28.58 0.34 27.63
N SER A 68 -29.39 1.41 27.77
CA SER A 68 -30.61 1.65 26.98
C SER A 68 -30.35 2.43 25.69
N GLU A 69 -29.10 2.95 25.48
CA GLU A 69 -28.69 3.67 24.29
C GLU A 69 -29.51 4.91 23.95
N ARG A 70 -29.90 5.64 24.98
CA ARG A 70 -30.69 6.89 24.86
C ARG A 70 -29.85 8.13 24.65
N LEU A 71 -28.55 8.08 25.01
CA LEU A 71 -27.64 9.18 24.80
C LEU A 71 -27.19 9.22 23.34
N ALA A 72 -27.07 10.44 22.81
CA ALA A 72 -26.54 10.67 21.45
C ALA A 72 -25.01 10.48 21.42
N ASP A 73 -24.54 9.28 21.77
CA ASP A 73 -23.14 8.92 21.74
C ASP A 73 -22.80 8.14 20.46
N ILE A 74 -21.88 8.67 19.67
CA ILE A 74 -21.40 8.04 18.44
C ILE A 74 -20.46 6.86 18.77
N ASN A 75 -19.79 6.88 19.94
CA ASN A 75 -18.78 5.90 20.30
C ASN A 75 -19.26 4.92 21.37
N ASN A 76 -20.32 4.20 21.10
CA ASN A 76 -20.89 3.23 22.06
C ASN A 76 -19.95 2.06 22.42
N HIS A 77 -18.81 1.91 21.74
CA HIS A 77 -17.83 0.86 22.04
C HIS A 77 -17.10 1.11 23.37
N ASN A 78 -16.93 2.35 23.80
CA ASN A 78 -16.30 2.69 25.07
C ASN A 78 -17.29 2.71 26.26
N ASN A 79 -18.58 2.50 26.00
CA ASN A 79 -19.62 2.44 27.03
C ASN A 79 -19.56 1.17 27.87
N SER A 80 -18.73 0.20 27.52
CA SER A 80 -18.52 -1.03 28.30
C SER A 80 -17.04 -1.24 28.60
N LYS A 81 -16.73 -1.68 29.83
CA LYS A 81 -15.36 -2.05 30.24
C LYS A 81 -14.81 -3.21 29.41
N ARG A 82 -15.66 -4.13 28.98
CA ARG A 82 -15.31 -5.18 28.02
C ARG A 82 -15.85 -4.74 26.66
N GLY A 83 -14.96 -4.25 25.80
CA GLY A 83 -15.33 -3.90 24.43
C GLY A 83 -15.99 -5.12 23.73
N ASN A 84 -17.13 -4.89 23.10
CA ASN A 84 -17.83 -5.93 22.34
C ASN A 84 -17.09 -6.19 21.01
N ILE A 85 -16.52 -7.40 20.89
CA ILE A 85 -15.89 -7.87 19.64
C ILE A 85 -16.88 -8.80 18.93
N GLU A 86 -17.09 -8.52 17.65
CA GLU A 86 -17.91 -9.34 16.76
C GLU A 86 -17.02 -9.99 15.70
N TRP A 87 -16.99 -11.33 15.71
CA TRP A 87 -16.25 -12.12 14.73
C TRP A 87 -17.16 -12.50 13.57
N LYS A 88 -16.71 -12.32 12.35
CA LYS A 88 -17.44 -12.65 11.13
C LYS A 88 -16.53 -13.31 10.10
N PHE A 89 -17.13 -14.13 9.25
CA PHE A 89 -16.45 -14.57 8.03
C PHE A 89 -16.43 -13.41 7.02
N ASP A 90 -15.29 -13.24 6.32
CA ASP A 90 -15.09 -12.12 5.39
C ASP A 90 -15.76 -12.38 4.04
N SER A 91 -17.10 -12.48 4.05
CA SER A 91 -17.91 -12.71 2.86
C SER A 91 -18.55 -11.45 2.31
N ARG A 92 -18.81 -10.46 3.16
CA ARG A 92 -19.45 -9.19 2.76
C ARG A 92 -19.02 -8.05 3.66
N ILE A 93 -18.78 -6.89 3.06
CA ILE A 93 -18.56 -5.63 3.79
C ILE A 93 -19.95 -5.04 4.11
N PRO A 94 -20.29 -4.84 5.38
CA PRO A 94 -21.55 -4.19 5.73
C PRO A 94 -21.56 -2.75 5.25
N LEU A 95 -22.69 -2.30 4.68
CA LEU A 95 -22.87 -0.92 4.23
C LEU A 95 -22.72 0.09 5.38
N PHE A 96 -23.14 -0.30 6.58
CA PHE A 96 -23.08 0.57 7.75
C PHE A 96 -22.11 0.03 8.81
N PRO A 97 -21.20 0.87 9.32
CA PRO A 97 -20.34 0.50 10.43
C PRO A 97 -21.16 0.28 11.71
N SER A 98 -20.64 -0.54 12.64
CA SER A 98 -21.23 -0.69 13.96
C SER A 98 -20.71 0.36 14.90
N THR A 99 -21.58 1.08 15.58
CA THR A 99 -21.24 1.99 16.68
C THR A 99 -20.96 1.27 18.00
N LYS A 100 -21.37 0.00 18.11
CA LYS A 100 -21.36 -0.79 19.34
C LYS A 100 -20.22 -1.78 19.43
N LYS A 101 -19.78 -2.31 18.29
CA LYS A 101 -18.89 -3.48 18.23
C LYS A 101 -17.66 -3.20 17.40
N TYR A 102 -16.53 -3.60 17.92
CA TYR A 102 -15.33 -3.79 17.12
C TYR A 102 -15.51 -5.06 16.28
N ARG A 103 -15.46 -4.95 14.94
CA ARG A 103 -15.68 -6.09 14.06
C ARG A 103 -14.37 -6.64 13.55
N ILE A 104 -14.25 -7.96 13.62
CA ILE A 104 -13.12 -8.70 13.08
C ILE A 104 -13.66 -9.69 12.05
N TRP A 105 -13.13 -9.61 10.83
CA TRP A 105 -13.43 -10.52 9.74
C TRP A 105 -12.26 -11.47 9.55
N LEU A 106 -12.58 -12.75 9.37
CA LEU A 106 -11.61 -13.81 9.13
C LEU A 106 -11.93 -14.52 7.83
N ARG A 107 -10.90 -14.92 7.11
CA ARG A 107 -11.01 -15.83 5.97
C ARG A 107 -9.73 -16.65 5.83
N PRO A 108 -9.80 -17.86 5.24
CA PRO A 108 -8.62 -18.54 4.73
C PRO A 108 -7.92 -17.67 3.69
N ASP A 109 -6.60 -17.75 3.64
CA ASP A 109 -5.79 -17.08 2.63
C ASP A 109 -4.85 -18.07 1.97
N LEU A 110 -4.83 -18.05 0.64
CA LEU A 110 -3.99 -18.91 -0.17
C LEU A 110 -3.19 -18.02 -1.11
N TRP A 111 -1.88 -18.19 -1.11
CA TRP A 111 -1.02 -17.46 -2.02
C TRP A 111 0.13 -18.34 -2.51
N TYR A 112 0.89 -17.81 -3.42
CA TYR A 112 2.07 -18.46 -3.97
C TYR A 112 3.16 -17.42 -4.26
N ASN A 113 4.40 -17.77 -3.98
CA ASN A 113 5.56 -17.17 -4.61
C ASN A 113 6.63 -18.25 -4.88
N ALA A 114 7.56 -17.95 -5.78
CA ALA A 114 8.59 -18.92 -6.16
C ALA A 114 9.56 -19.24 -5.02
N TYR A 115 9.73 -18.33 -4.08
CA TYR A 115 10.64 -18.48 -2.96
C TYR A 115 10.11 -19.42 -1.87
N ASP A 116 8.89 -19.18 -1.40
CA ASP A 116 8.28 -19.96 -0.33
C ASP A 116 7.41 -21.13 -0.83
N GLY A 117 7.09 -21.15 -2.12
CA GLY A 117 6.12 -22.08 -2.69
C GLY A 117 4.69 -21.69 -2.38
N VAL A 118 3.79 -22.69 -2.28
CA VAL A 118 2.40 -22.47 -1.87
C VAL A 118 2.35 -22.06 -0.40
N LYS A 119 1.62 -20.98 -0.11
CA LYS A 119 1.38 -20.41 1.21
C LYS A 119 -0.06 -20.66 1.62
N ILE A 120 -0.26 -21.31 2.75
CA ILE A 120 -1.57 -21.56 3.34
C ILE A 120 -1.69 -20.74 4.61
N GLY A 121 -2.74 -19.95 4.74
CA GLY A 121 -2.81 -19.02 5.85
C GLY A 121 -4.19 -18.53 6.21
N LEU A 122 -4.18 -17.50 7.04
CA LEU A 122 -5.33 -16.80 7.53
C LEU A 122 -5.19 -15.31 7.26
N PHE A 123 -6.23 -14.72 6.72
CA PHE A 123 -6.40 -13.27 6.67
C PHE A 123 -7.39 -12.83 7.74
N ALA A 124 -6.97 -11.88 8.56
CA ALA A 124 -7.81 -11.20 9.53
C ALA A 124 -7.80 -9.71 9.26
N ARG A 125 -8.93 -9.06 9.35
CA ARG A 125 -9.02 -7.60 9.38
C ARG A 125 -10.00 -7.17 10.44
N GLY A 126 -9.73 -6.03 11.07
CA GLY A 126 -10.61 -5.48 12.06
C GLY A 126 -10.66 -3.97 11.99
N ASN A 127 -11.80 -3.42 12.40
CA ASN A 127 -11.94 -1.98 12.54
C ASN A 127 -13.11 -1.62 13.45
N TYR A 128 -13.07 -0.39 13.96
CA TYR A 128 -14.19 0.28 14.57
C TYR A 128 -14.60 1.46 13.70
N MET A 129 -15.87 1.47 13.27
CA MET A 129 -16.44 2.51 12.42
C MET A 129 -15.65 2.82 11.14
N ASN A 130 -14.88 1.85 10.63
CA ASN A 130 -14.01 1.96 9.45
C ASN A 130 -12.84 2.95 9.55
N VAL A 131 -12.66 3.64 10.67
CA VAL A 131 -11.64 4.70 10.83
C VAL A 131 -10.74 4.55 12.04
N LYS A 132 -11.18 3.83 13.09
CA LYS A 132 -10.40 3.65 14.32
C LYS A 132 -9.89 2.23 14.44
N ASN A 133 -8.64 2.09 14.86
CA ASN A 133 -7.99 0.81 15.11
C ASN A 133 -8.21 -0.17 13.94
N VAL A 134 -7.99 0.32 12.73
CA VAL A 134 -8.10 -0.50 11.51
C VAL A 134 -6.85 -1.35 11.42
N PHE A 135 -6.99 -2.66 11.37
CA PHE A 135 -5.86 -3.55 11.11
C PHE A 135 -6.18 -4.55 10.00
N SER A 136 -5.14 -5.04 9.35
CA SER A 136 -5.16 -6.25 8.54
C SER A 136 -3.92 -7.09 8.84
N LEU A 137 -4.12 -8.38 8.96
CA LEU A 137 -3.08 -9.36 9.27
C LEU A 137 -3.22 -10.54 8.31
N ASN A 138 -2.18 -10.81 7.56
CA ASN A 138 -2.00 -12.06 6.85
C ASN A 138 -0.96 -12.89 7.57
N LEU A 139 -1.26 -14.14 7.86
CA LEU A 139 -0.35 -15.13 8.43
C LEU A 139 -0.30 -16.32 7.49
N TRP A 140 0.88 -16.78 7.10
CA TRP A 140 1.05 -17.93 6.23
C TRP A 140 2.05 -18.93 6.78
N LEU A 141 1.73 -20.18 6.63
CA LEU A 141 2.67 -21.29 6.65
C LEU A 141 3.17 -21.49 5.22
N ASN A 142 4.46 -21.47 5.05
CA ASN A 142 5.13 -21.65 3.76
C ASN A 142 5.36 -23.15 3.58
N THR A 143 4.63 -23.76 2.64
CA THR A 143 4.64 -25.24 2.49
C THR A 143 5.83 -25.74 1.71
N HIS A 144 6.57 -24.86 1.03
CA HIS A 144 7.64 -25.18 0.07
C HIS A 144 7.17 -26.01 -1.14
N LEU A 145 5.87 -26.33 -1.24
CA LEU A 145 5.30 -27.01 -2.41
C LEU A 145 5.36 -26.09 -3.62
N GLY A 146 5.92 -26.58 -4.72
CA GLY A 146 6.12 -25.78 -5.93
C GLY A 146 7.17 -24.68 -5.77
N GLN A 147 8.03 -24.77 -4.76
CA GLN A 147 9.15 -23.84 -4.57
C GLN A 147 10.05 -23.85 -5.81
N GLY A 148 10.47 -22.67 -6.24
CA GLY A 148 11.12 -22.45 -7.52
C GLY A 148 10.13 -22.15 -8.63
N GLY A 149 8.90 -22.67 -8.59
CA GLY A 149 7.92 -22.48 -9.65
C GLY A 149 8.49 -22.91 -11.00
N ASN A 150 8.48 -21.98 -11.97
CA ASN A 150 9.14 -22.15 -13.27
C ASN A 150 10.63 -21.71 -13.26
N TYR A 151 11.21 -21.47 -12.07
CA TYR A 151 12.61 -21.09 -11.90
C TYR A 151 13.45 -22.27 -11.42
N SER A 152 14.66 -22.40 -11.96
CA SER A 152 15.62 -23.46 -11.62
C SER A 152 16.36 -23.12 -10.32
N TYR A 153 15.75 -23.41 -9.17
CA TYR A 153 16.40 -23.25 -7.86
C TYR A 153 17.29 -24.41 -7.49
N THR A 154 18.46 -24.12 -6.97
CA THR A 154 19.36 -25.13 -6.38
C THR A 154 18.77 -25.65 -5.05
N LYS A 155 19.24 -26.86 -4.63
CA LYS A 155 18.86 -27.41 -3.32
C LYS A 155 19.22 -26.47 -2.15
N ALA A 156 20.35 -25.75 -2.25
CA ALA A 156 20.78 -24.80 -1.26
C ALA A 156 19.87 -23.57 -1.17
N GLU A 157 19.41 -23.03 -2.30
CA GLU A 157 18.45 -21.94 -2.35
C GLU A 157 17.09 -22.35 -1.79
N LYS A 158 16.62 -23.57 -2.09
CA LYS A 158 15.35 -24.11 -1.55
C LYS A 158 15.36 -24.25 -0.01
N LYS A 159 16.49 -24.56 0.60
CA LYS A 159 16.62 -24.70 2.04
C LYS A 159 16.59 -23.37 2.80
N LYS A 160 16.80 -22.24 2.14
CA LYS A 160 16.86 -20.92 2.77
C LYS A 160 15.48 -20.31 3.06
N ALA A 161 14.39 -20.90 2.56
CA ALA A 161 13.04 -20.38 2.77
C ALA A 161 12.55 -20.51 4.21
N ASP A 162 11.77 -19.55 4.64
CA ASP A 162 11.16 -19.53 5.96
C ASP A 162 9.90 -20.39 6.01
N TRP A 163 9.65 -21.06 7.16
CA TRP A 163 8.42 -21.82 7.38
C TRP A 163 7.19 -20.93 7.59
N PHE A 164 7.41 -19.69 7.98
CA PHE A 164 6.37 -18.75 8.34
C PHE A 164 6.62 -17.39 7.71
N SER A 165 5.56 -16.75 7.28
CA SER A 165 5.60 -15.37 6.82
C SER A 165 4.35 -14.61 7.25
N TYR A 166 4.46 -13.28 7.39
CA TYR A 166 3.34 -12.44 7.76
C TYR A 166 3.41 -11.07 7.11
N GLN A 167 2.25 -10.44 7.06
CA GLN A 167 2.10 -9.01 6.76
C GLN A 167 1.05 -8.42 7.70
N PHE A 168 1.43 -7.41 8.45
CA PHE A 168 0.58 -6.67 9.37
C PHE A 168 0.50 -5.21 8.97
N ASN A 169 -0.71 -4.67 8.92
CA ASN A 169 -0.97 -3.26 8.70
C ASN A 169 -1.91 -2.77 9.80
N TYR A 170 -1.61 -1.62 10.35
CA TYR A 170 -2.44 -0.96 11.36
C TYR A 170 -2.58 0.52 11.02
N SER A 171 -3.76 1.08 11.23
CA SER A 171 -3.98 2.52 11.15
C SER A 171 -5.08 2.97 12.10
N THR A 172 -4.95 4.19 12.60
CA THR A 172 -5.96 4.79 13.47
C THR A 172 -5.99 6.30 13.31
N SER A 173 -7.20 6.87 13.38
CA SER A 173 -7.37 8.32 13.40
C SER A 173 -6.86 8.90 14.72
N LEU A 174 -6.10 9.98 14.62
CA LEU A 174 -5.62 10.80 15.73
C LEU A 174 -6.44 12.08 15.92
N ASP A 175 -7.65 12.16 15.39
CA ASP A 175 -8.48 13.39 15.35
C ASP A 175 -8.68 14.04 16.73
N LYS A 176 -8.61 13.25 17.80
CA LYS A 176 -8.67 13.76 19.17
C LYS A 176 -7.48 14.68 19.51
N TRP A 177 -6.30 14.43 18.96
CA TRP A 177 -5.07 15.19 19.22
C TRP A 177 -4.68 16.08 18.06
N MET A 178 -4.82 15.57 16.84
CA MET A 178 -4.50 16.25 15.60
C MET A 178 -5.59 16.01 14.56
N LYS A 179 -6.42 17.00 14.29
CA LYS A 179 -7.53 16.90 13.31
C LYS A 179 -7.05 16.42 11.96
N LYS A 180 -7.84 15.54 11.32
CA LYS A 180 -7.60 14.96 9.99
C LYS A 180 -6.23 14.27 9.86
N THR A 181 -5.75 13.68 10.96
CA THR A 181 -4.46 12.97 10.99
C THR A 181 -4.67 11.50 11.29
N THR A 182 -4.00 10.64 10.54
CA THR A 182 -4.00 9.18 10.70
C THR A 182 -2.58 8.71 11.00
N PHE A 183 -2.41 7.98 12.09
CA PHE A 183 -1.20 7.20 12.33
C PHE A 183 -1.31 5.87 11.60
N TYR A 184 -0.21 5.36 11.07
CA TYR A 184 -0.15 4.02 10.52
C TYR A 184 1.17 3.32 10.84
N PHE A 185 1.09 1.99 10.87
CA PHE A 185 2.22 1.09 11.07
C PHE A 185 2.07 -0.12 10.13
N HIS A 186 3.16 -0.47 9.45
CA HIS A 186 3.25 -1.66 8.62
C HIS A 186 4.45 -2.49 9.05
N SER A 187 4.25 -3.79 9.15
CA SER A 187 5.32 -4.75 9.41
C SER A 187 5.11 -5.96 8.52
N ARG A 188 6.18 -6.48 7.95
CA ARG A 188 6.12 -7.71 7.16
C ARG A 188 7.41 -8.51 7.27
N TRP A 189 7.24 -9.81 7.17
CA TRP A 189 8.28 -10.79 6.95
C TRP A 189 7.83 -11.65 5.77
N LEU A 190 8.31 -11.30 4.57
CA LEU A 190 7.92 -11.93 3.30
C LEU A 190 9.14 -12.10 2.41
N ASP A 191 9.25 -13.28 1.79
CA ASP A 191 10.26 -13.56 0.77
C ASP A 191 11.69 -13.31 1.28
N GLY A 192 11.95 -13.61 2.56
CA GLY A 192 13.23 -13.35 3.21
C GLY A 192 13.51 -11.87 3.51
N VAL A 193 12.55 -10.97 3.26
CA VAL A 193 12.66 -9.53 3.53
C VAL A 193 11.86 -9.15 4.76
N GLU A 194 12.52 -8.50 5.70
CA GLU A 194 11.94 -7.86 6.87
C GLU A 194 11.75 -6.37 6.60
N MET A 195 10.53 -5.84 6.84
CA MET A 195 10.25 -4.43 6.64
C MET A 195 9.34 -3.89 7.74
N TYR A 196 9.70 -2.70 8.25
CA TYR A 196 8.89 -1.90 9.16
C TYR A 196 8.72 -0.49 8.60
N LYS A 197 7.51 0.03 8.70
CA LYS A 197 7.17 1.39 8.29
C LYS A 197 6.19 1.97 9.30
N ALA A 198 6.50 3.15 9.85
CA ALA A 198 5.62 3.87 10.75
C ALA A 198 5.51 5.32 10.33
N GLY A 199 4.32 5.90 10.38
CA GLY A 199 4.14 7.26 9.89
C GLY A 199 2.81 7.91 10.27
N LEU A 200 2.71 9.16 9.85
CA LEU A 200 1.56 10.02 9.99
C LEU A 200 1.13 10.52 8.62
N ASN A 201 -0.13 10.38 8.32
CA ASN A 201 -0.74 11.03 7.17
C ASN A 201 -1.69 12.12 7.63
N LYS A 202 -1.45 13.36 7.23
CA LYS A 202 -2.28 14.52 7.55
C LYS A 202 -2.94 15.06 6.30
N ARG A 203 -4.27 15.17 6.32
CA ARG A 203 -5.05 15.84 5.29
C ARG A 203 -5.36 17.27 5.72
N PHE A 204 -4.78 18.23 5.00
CA PHE A 204 -5.01 19.66 5.27
C PHE A 204 -6.32 20.13 4.63
N THR A 205 -6.50 19.78 3.35
CA THR A 205 -7.73 20.01 2.59
C THR A 205 -8.18 18.71 1.93
N ASP A 206 -9.31 18.71 1.24
CA ASP A 206 -9.74 17.52 0.49
C ASP A 206 -8.81 17.19 -0.67
N ASN A 207 -8.08 18.17 -1.15
CA ASN A 207 -7.17 18.04 -2.28
C ASN A 207 -5.70 17.94 -1.87
N PHE A 208 -5.33 18.31 -0.63
CA PHE A 208 -3.95 18.35 -0.18
C PHE A 208 -3.70 17.53 1.07
N SER A 209 -2.75 16.61 0.99
CA SER A 209 -2.31 15.79 2.11
C SER A 209 -0.78 15.68 2.17
N MET A 210 -0.28 15.45 3.36
CA MET A 210 1.13 15.22 3.65
C MET A 210 1.28 13.90 4.39
N ASP A 211 2.27 13.13 4.02
CA ASP A 211 2.70 11.89 4.66
C ASP A 211 4.12 12.07 5.20
N PHE A 212 4.33 11.67 6.44
CA PHE A 212 5.65 11.60 7.05
C PHE A 212 5.86 10.21 7.61
N HIS A 213 6.91 9.51 7.18
CA HIS A 213 7.18 8.19 7.70
C HIS A 213 8.67 7.83 7.79
N PHE A 214 8.95 6.97 8.75
CA PHE A 214 10.18 6.19 8.83
C PHE A 214 9.95 4.82 8.19
N LYS A 215 10.89 4.37 7.38
CA LYS A 215 10.91 3.03 6.77
C LYS A 215 12.27 2.40 6.97
N ILE A 216 12.28 1.13 7.35
CA ILE A 216 13.48 0.31 7.43
C ILE A 216 13.18 -1.06 6.85
N PHE A 217 14.08 -1.58 6.05
CA PHE A 217 14.03 -2.96 5.62
C PHE A 217 15.41 -3.58 5.55
N SER A 218 15.45 -4.90 5.64
CA SER A 218 16.66 -5.71 5.53
C SER A 218 16.31 -7.05 4.88
N MET A 219 17.33 -7.70 4.35
CA MET A 219 17.25 -9.06 3.84
C MET A 219 18.17 -9.95 4.67
N PRO A 220 17.77 -10.36 5.88
CA PRO A 220 18.62 -11.09 6.83
C PRO A 220 19.02 -12.47 6.33
N ARG A 221 18.31 -13.01 5.36
CA ARG A 221 18.67 -14.24 4.65
C ARG A 221 18.91 -13.90 3.20
N GLN A 222 20.06 -14.25 2.70
CA GLN A 222 20.41 -14.11 1.29
C GLN A 222 19.58 -15.04 0.43
N VAL A 223 18.50 -14.50 -0.03
CA VAL A 223 17.57 -15.23 -0.86
C VAL A 223 17.58 -14.63 -2.24
N SER A 224 17.85 -15.43 -3.25
CA SER A 224 17.57 -15.03 -4.61
C SER A 224 16.07 -15.07 -4.85
N ALA A 225 15.38 -13.98 -4.56
CA ALA A 225 14.02 -13.80 -5.03
C ALA A 225 14.09 -13.36 -6.49
N ASN A 226 13.85 -14.28 -7.38
CA ASN A 226 14.17 -14.18 -8.81
C ASN A 226 13.38 -13.14 -9.59
N TYR A 227 12.33 -12.58 -9.01
CA TYR A 227 11.61 -11.43 -9.57
C TYR A 227 12.30 -10.10 -9.26
N LEU A 228 13.31 -10.11 -8.38
CA LEU A 228 14.04 -8.93 -7.98
C LEU A 228 15.38 -8.90 -8.73
N VAL A 229 15.47 -8.02 -9.68
CA VAL A 229 16.66 -7.91 -10.54
C VAL A 229 17.86 -7.35 -9.77
N HIS A 230 19.05 -7.76 -10.17
CA HIS A 230 20.34 -7.24 -9.66
C HIS A 230 20.52 -7.31 -8.13
N GLN A 231 20.06 -8.40 -7.49
CA GLN A 231 20.15 -8.57 -6.03
C GLN A 231 21.57 -8.51 -5.48
N ASN A 232 22.54 -9.01 -6.22
CA ASN A 232 23.96 -8.96 -5.86
C ASN A 232 24.51 -7.52 -5.68
N GLU A 233 23.77 -6.53 -6.18
CA GLU A 233 24.14 -5.12 -6.05
C GLU A 233 23.38 -4.40 -4.93
N TRP A 234 22.50 -5.11 -4.21
CA TRP A 234 21.72 -4.50 -3.14
C TRP A 234 22.55 -4.28 -1.89
N SER A 235 22.36 -3.15 -1.24
CA SER A 235 23.07 -2.86 0.02
C SER A 235 22.63 -3.77 1.17
N THR A 236 21.39 -4.26 1.11
CA THR A 236 20.83 -5.19 2.10
C THR A 236 21.19 -6.65 1.84
N PHE A 237 21.80 -6.96 0.69
CA PHE A 237 22.19 -8.29 0.27
C PHE A 237 23.69 -8.53 0.48
N ILE A 238 24.18 -8.52 1.73
CA ILE A 238 25.58 -8.79 2.06
C ILE A 238 25.69 -10.07 2.88
N GLU A 239 26.60 -10.94 2.44
CA GLU A 239 26.89 -12.21 3.10
C GLU A 239 27.41 -11.97 4.53
N ASN A 240 26.79 -12.62 5.50
CA ASN A 240 27.14 -12.60 6.93
C ASN A 240 26.93 -11.27 7.69
N ASN A 241 26.38 -10.22 7.09
CA ASN A 241 26.07 -8.98 7.79
C ASN A 241 24.60 -8.57 7.59
N LYS A 242 23.91 -8.24 8.69
CA LYS A 242 22.56 -7.67 8.63
C LYS A 242 22.63 -6.18 8.33
N ASN A 243 22.59 -5.82 7.05
CA ASN A 243 22.52 -4.43 6.64
C ASN A 243 21.06 -3.96 6.52
N PHE A 244 20.85 -2.73 6.92
CA PHE A 244 19.56 -2.07 6.83
C PHE A 244 19.57 -0.99 5.75
N ASN A 245 18.47 -0.91 5.01
CA ASN A 245 18.12 0.27 4.23
C ASN A 245 17.03 1.02 5.01
N SER A 246 17.43 2.08 5.67
CA SER A 246 16.57 2.89 6.54
C SER A 246 16.46 4.32 6.04
N SER A 247 15.28 4.89 6.10
CA SER A 247 15.03 6.24 5.58
C SER A 247 13.89 6.95 6.30
N VAL A 248 13.99 8.27 6.37
CA VAL A 248 12.89 9.19 6.64
C VAL A 248 12.35 9.68 5.31
N ASN A 249 11.03 9.73 5.21
CA ASN A 249 10.33 10.09 3.99
C ASN A 249 9.26 11.15 4.28
N VAL A 250 9.15 12.14 3.40
CA VAL A 250 8.08 13.15 3.42
C VAL A 250 7.41 13.15 2.07
N GLY A 251 6.14 12.81 2.03
CA GLY A 251 5.32 12.80 0.82
C GLY A 251 4.30 13.94 0.84
N LEU A 252 4.17 14.66 -0.26
CA LEU A 252 3.12 15.64 -0.50
C LEU A 252 2.26 15.16 -1.66
N LYS A 253 0.95 15.21 -1.49
CA LYS A 253 0.00 14.85 -2.54
C LYS A 253 -1.00 15.97 -2.74
N TYR A 254 -1.13 16.42 -3.98
CA TYR A 254 -2.13 17.39 -4.40
C TYR A 254 -2.97 16.85 -5.55
N VAL A 255 -4.29 16.90 -5.40
CA VAL A 255 -5.26 16.39 -6.38
C VAL A 255 -5.97 17.57 -7.04
N VAL A 256 -6.05 17.54 -8.36
CA VAL A 256 -6.78 18.55 -9.17
C VAL A 256 -7.89 17.84 -9.91
N ASN A 257 -9.13 18.24 -9.66
CA ASN A 257 -10.29 17.73 -10.38
C ASN A 257 -10.97 18.89 -11.10
N LYS A 258 -10.96 18.87 -12.42
CA LYS A 258 -11.60 19.85 -13.30
C LYS A 258 -12.46 19.12 -14.32
N SER A 259 -13.44 19.81 -14.91
CA SER A 259 -14.34 19.19 -15.90
C SER A 259 -13.63 18.62 -17.13
N LYS A 260 -12.47 19.18 -17.52
CA LYS A 260 -11.70 18.75 -18.69
C LYS A 260 -10.54 17.84 -18.37
N PHE A 261 -10.05 17.82 -17.13
CA PHE A 261 -8.93 16.99 -16.73
C PHE A 261 -8.90 16.71 -15.22
N ASP A 262 -8.38 15.56 -14.88
CA ASP A 262 -8.02 15.16 -13.53
C ASP A 262 -6.50 15.04 -13.42
N GLY A 263 -5.95 15.54 -12.32
CA GLY A 263 -4.50 15.54 -12.10
C GLY A 263 -4.11 15.17 -10.68
N VAL A 264 -2.96 14.55 -10.51
CA VAL A 264 -2.36 14.24 -9.21
C VAL A 264 -0.88 14.58 -9.24
N LEU A 265 -0.47 15.51 -8.39
CA LEU A 265 0.93 15.81 -8.12
C LEU A 265 1.34 15.07 -6.84
N ASN A 266 2.40 14.28 -6.92
CA ASN A 266 3.07 13.69 -5.77
C ASN A 266 4.50 14.21 -5.74
N VAL A 267 4.95 14.65 -4.57
CA VAL A 267 6.34 15.03 -4.31
C VAL A 267 6.82 14.23 -3.11
N ASN A 268 7.93 13.53 -3.25
CA ASN A 268 8.54 12.72 -2.20
C ASN A 268 9.95 13.20 -1.92
N LEU A 269 10.24 13.46 -0.66
CA LEU A 269 11.59 13.68 -0.12
C LEU A 269 11.99 12.43 0.63
N ARG A 270 13.17 11.91 0.36
CA ARG A 270 13.72 10.77 1.08
C ARG A 270 15.14 11.06 1.51
N SER A 271 15.43 10.73 2.76
CA SER A 271 16.77 10.83 3.34
C SER A 271 17.12 9.53 4.05
N ALA A 272 18.29 8.98 3.76
CA ALA A 272 18.84 7.87 4.54
C ALA A 272 19.03 8.30 5.99
N THR A 273 18.92 7.34 6.93
CA THR A 273 19.13 7.56 8.37
C THR A 273 20.40 6.90 8.85
N LEU A 274 20.74 7.12 10.13
CA LEU A 274 21.97 6.58 10.78
C LEU A 274 22.08 5.05 10.76
N LEU A 275 20.95 4.34 10.59
CA LEU A 275 20.93 2.87 10.49
C LEU A 275 21.22 2.35 9.08
N ASN A 276 21.53 3.23 8.13
CA ASN A 276 21.80 2.87 6.74
C ASN A 276 23.30 2.87 6.48
N ALA A 277 23.81 1.82 5.82
CA ALA A 277 25.21 1.78 5.38
C ALA A 277 25.53 2.79 4.28
N ASN A 278 24.52 3.30 3.58
CA ASN A 278 24.65 4.24 2.47
C ASN A 278 24.06 5.60 2.84
N SER A 279 24.77 6.67 2.54
CA SER A 279 24.27 8.04 2.68
C SER A 279 23.73 8.51 1.34
N TYR A 280 22.43 8.77 1.28
CA TYR A 280 21.75 9.29 0.10
C TYR A 280 20.52 10.11 0.46
N HIS A 281 20.22 11.09 -0.39
CA HIS A 281 19.02 11.90 -0.30
C HIS A 281 18.48 12.11 -1.71
N TYR A 282 17.16 12.18 -1.86
CA TYR A 282 16.56 12.63 -3.12
C TYR A 282 15.23 13.34 -2.90
N ILE A 283 14.92 14.18 -3.88
CA ILE A 283 13.58 14.70 -4.11
C ILE A 283 13.06 14.10 -5.41
N GLU A 284 11.83 13.66 -5.38
CA GLU A 284 11.13 13.09 -6.53
C GLU A 284 9.78 13.78 -6.69
N ALA A 285 9.45 14.16 -7.91
CA ALA A 285 8.14 14.71 -8.25
C ALA A 285 7.52 13.95 -9.42
N SER A 286 6.23 13.66 -9.31
CA SER A 286 5.46 13.01 -10.37
C SER A 286 4.11 13.71 -10.51
N TYR A 287 3.87 14.31 -11.67
CA TYR A 287 2.55 14.84 -12.03
C TYR A 287 1.90 13.95 -13.07
N LYS A 288 0.76 13.36 -12.69
CA LYS A 288 -0.05 12.53 -13.59
C LYS A 288 -1.33 13.29 -13.92
N GLN A 289 -1.69 13.32 -15.20
CA GLN A 289 -2.89 13.98 -15.67
C GLN A 289 -3.65 13.09 -16.63
N THR A 290 -4.97 13.08 -16.53
CA THR A 290 -5.89 12.51 -17.52
C THR A 290 -6.70 13.65 -18.11
N THR A 291 -6.54 13.93 -19.39
CA THR A 291 -7.29 14.95 -20.13
C THR A 291 -8.35 14.27 -20.98
N HIS A 292 -9.59 14.69 -20.80
CA HIS A 292 -10.73 14.14 -21.53
C HIS A 292 -10.89 14.83 -22.88
N LEU A 293 -10.57 14.12 -23.97
CA LEU A 293 -10.63 14.58 -25.33
C LEU A 293 -11.77 13.90 -26.07
N TRP A 294 -13.00 14.42 -25.94
CA TRP A 294 -14.22 13.88 -26.57
C TRP A 294 -14.41 12.36 -26.26
N LYS A 295 -14.05 11.47 -27.21
CA LYS A 295 -14.15 10.00 -27.04
C LYS A 295 -12.84 9.34 -26.62
N LEU A 296 -11.79 10.11 -26.38
CA LEU A 296 -10.45 9.65 -26.01
C LEU A 296 -10.05 10.25 -24.67
N ASP A 297 -9.17 9.56 -23.97
CA ASP A 297 -8.53 10.09 -22.79
C ASP A 297 -7.01 10.13 -23.03
N LEU A 298 -6.41 11.33 -22.95
CA LEU A 298 -4.97 11.49 -22.98
C LEU A 298 -4.44 11.46 -21.55
N ARG A 299 -3.70 10.42 -21.22
CA ARG A 299 -3.01 10.28 -19.95
C ARG A 299 -1.56 10.66 -20.12
N THR A 300 -1.07 11.52 -19.25
CA THR A 300 0.33 11.96 -19.25
C THR A 300 0.92 11.84 -17.84
N ARG A 301 2.21 11.56 -17.77
CA ARG A 301 2.99 11.59 -16.55
C ARG A 301 4.29 12.33 -16.79
N LEU A 302 4.50 13.44 -16.10
CA LEU A 302 5.79 14.09 -15.98
C LEU A 302 6.44 13.60 -14.69
N PHE A 303 7.69 13.15 -14.78
CA PHE A 303 8.44 12.62 -13.65
C PHE A 303 9.83 13.24 -13.60
N GLY A 304 10.29 13.56 -12.40
CA GLY A 304 11.65 14.00 -12.14
C GLY A 304 12.14 13.55 -10.79
N ARG A 305 13.39 13.11 -10.72
CA ARG A 305 14.12 12.85 -9.49
C ARG A 305 15.47 13.55 -9.53
N ALA A 306 15.81 14.25 -8.46
CA ALA A 306 17.14 14.80 -8.22
C ALA A 306 17.67 14.18 -6.91
N GLY A 307 18.77 13.45 -7.00
CA GLY A 307 19.39 12.75 -5.88
C GLY A 307 20.83 13.18 -5.67
N THR A 308 21.24 13.16 -4.40
CA THR A 308 22.63 13.41 -3.97
C THR A 308 23.09 12.23 -3.11
N GLY A 309 24.41 12.13 -2.92
CA GLY A 309 25.04 11.05 -2.16
C GLY A 309 25.84 10.12 -3.05
N ASN A 310 26.78 9.43 -2.43
CA ASN A 310 27.78 8.64 -3.18
C ASN A 310 27.24 7.27 -3.61
N ASN A 311 26.28 6.70 -2.87
CA ASN A 311 25.79 5.35 -3.11
C ASN A 311 24.30 5.24 -2.79
N VAL A 312 23.42 5.59 -3.75
CA VAL A 312 22.02 5.18 -3.63
C VAL A 312 21.96 3.65 -3.74
N PRO A 313 21.41 2.94 -2.73
CA PRO A 313 21.27 1.50 -2.80
C PRO A 313 20.57 1.06 -4.08
N SER A 314 21.07 0.00 -4.74
CA SER A 314 20.51 -0.49 -6.00
C SER A 314 19.02 -0.78 -5.89
N GLU A 315 18.59 -1.32 -4.75
CA GLU A 315 17.18 -1.62 -4.46
C GLU A 315 16.28 -0.39 -4.39
N SER A 316 16.83 0.81 -4.12
CA SER A 316 16.10 2.09 -4.03
C SER A 316 16.48 3.06 -5.16
N ALA A 317 17.34 2.66 -6.07
CA ALA A 317 17.81 3.49 -7.18
C ALA A 317 16.67 3.84 -8.16
N LEU A 318 16.90 4.82 -8.99
CA LEU A 318 16.02 5.14 -10.10
C LEU A 318 16.31 4.20 -11.28
N PHE A 319 15.32 3.44 -11.74
CA PHE A 319 15.45 2.55 -12.88
C PHE A 319 14.91 3.20 -14.15
N PHE A 320 15.51 2.84 -15.29
CA PHE A 320 15.15 3.37 -16.59
C PHE A 320 13.79 2.84 -17.05
N ALA A 321 13.58 1.52 -16.95
CA ALA A 321 12.48 0.83 -17.60
C ALA A 321 11.24 0.63 -16.71
N GLY A 322 11.31 0.90 -15.42
CA GLY A 322 10.19 0.66 -14.52
C GLY A 322 10.54 0.83 -13.05
N ALA A 323 9.77 0.17 -12.20
CA ALA A 323 9.92 0.20 -10.76
C ALA A 323 11.25 -0.38 -10.30
N ASN A 324 11.77 0.14 -9.19
CA ASN A 324 12.91 -0.45 -8.52
C ASN A 324 12.51 -1.68 -7.70
N PRO A 325 13.47 -2.49 -7.26
CA PRO A 325 13.19 -3.68 -6.45
C PRO A 325 12.39 -3.41 -5.17
N GLU A 326 12.62 -2.28 -4.49
CA GLU A 326 11.88 -1.92 -3.29
C GLU A 326 10.37 -1.71 -3.60
N GLU A 327 10.05 -1.05 -4.71
CA GLU A 327 8.67 -0.88 -5.19
C GLU A 327 8.05 -2.20 -5.63
N MET A 328 8.83 -3.10 -6.27
CA MET A 328 8.38 -4.44 -6.66
C MET A 328 8.02 -5.30 -5.45
N LEU A 329 8.79 -5.21 -4.35
CA LEU A 329 8.50 -5.90 -3.09
C LEU A 329 7.14 -5.50 -2.49
N ASP A 330 6.64 -4.31 -2.76
CA ASP A 330 5.35 -3.86 -2.26
C ASP A 330 4.16 -4.44 -3.05
N ASN A 331 4.40 -5.06 -4.21
CA ASN A 331 3.36 -5.64 -5.05
C ASN A 331 3.30 -7.17 -4.93
N LYS A 332 2.19 -7.72 -4.41
CA LYS A 332 2.03 -9.16 -4.19
C LYS A 332 2.06 -9.98 -5.49
N TYR A 333 1.61 -9.41 -6.62
CA TYR A 333 1.60 -10.11 -7.91
C TYR A 333 3.00 -10.18 -8.52
N MET A 334 3.83 -9.14 -8.33
CA MET A 334 5.24 -9.20 -8.70
C MET A 334 5.98 -10.28 -7.91
N ARG A 335 5.67 -10.45 -6.62
CA ARG A 335 6.23 -11.54 -5.80
C ARG A 335 5.81 -12.93 -6.25
N ALA A 336 4.67 -13.02 -6.95
CA ALA A 336 4.18 -14.28 -7.53
C ALA A 336 4.70 -14.55 -8.98
N ALA A 337 5.67 -13.78 -9.45
CA ALA A 337 6.19 -13.88 -10.82
C ALA A 337 6.76 -15.25 -11.18
N GLY A 338 7.09 -16.10 -10.20
CA GLY A 338 7.51 -17.48 -10.42
C GLY A 338 6.51 -18.39 -11.14
N PHE A 339 5.27 -17.96 -11.34
CA PHE A 339 4.33 -18.63 -12.23
C PHE A 339 4.69 -18.48 -13.71
N PHE A 340 5.46 -17.45 -14.07
CA PHE A 340 5.87 -17.21 -15.43
C PHE A 340 7.16 -17.97 -15.75
N PRO A 341 7.37 -18.40 -17.00
CA PRO A 341 8.63 -19.01 -17.44
C PRO A 341 9.84 -18.10 -17.12
N GLU A 342 10.99 -18.70 -16.86
CA GLU A 342 12.25 -17.96 -16.63
C GLU A 342 12.59 -17.02 -17.78
N SER A 343 12.36 -17.45 -19.01
CA SER A 343 12.55 -16.64 -20.22
C SER A 343 11.69 -15.38 -20.25
N TRP A 344 10.59 -15.34 -19.51
CA TRP A 344 9.71 -14.18 -19.43
C TRP A 344 10.08 -13.23 -18.30
N SER A 345 10.57 -13.79 -17.18
CA SER A 345 10.88 -13.01 -15.98
C SER A 345 12.28 -12.38 -15.99
N GLY A 346 13.11 -12.75 -16.94
CA GLY A 346 14.49 -12.28 -17.03
C GLY A 346 15.44 -12.94 -16.02
N TYR A 347 14.99 -13.97 -15.33
CA TYR A 347 15.85 -14.72 -14.41
C TYR A 347 16.93 -15.46 -15.20
N ARG A 348 18.20 -15.20 -14.87
CA ARG A 348 19.37 -15.75 -15.60
C ARG A 348 19.39 -15.47 -17.11
N THR A 349 18.59 -14.51 -17.56
CA THR A 349 18.54 -14.07 -18.96
C THR A 349 18.71 -12.56 -19.05
N ASN A 350 19.06 -12.05 -20.21
CA ASN A 350 19.24 -10.61 -20.44
C ASN A 350 17.93 -9.90 -20.84
N VAL A 351 16.81 -10.60 -20.89
CA VAL A 351 15.53 -10.07 -21.32
C VAL A 351 14.46 -10.39 -20.28
N SER A 352 13.75 -9.38 -19.84
CA SER A 352 12.59 -9.55 -18.98
C SER A 352 11.35 -9.00 -19.69
N HIS A 353 10.34 -9.86 -19.82
CA HIS A 353 9.03 -9.46 -20.34
C HIS A 353 8.06 -9.02 -19.23
N LEU A 354 8.43 -9.16 -17.96
CA LEU A 354 7.61 -8.68 -16.85
C LEU A 354 8.00 -7.26 -16.48
N GLN A 355 7.01 -6.35 -16.43
CA GLN A 355 7.23 -4.95 -16.10
C GLN A 355 6.26 -4.47 -15.04
N TYR A 356 6.76 -3.77 -14.04
CA TYR A 356 5.99 -3.00 -13.08
C TYR A 356 6.32 -1.51 -13.23
N GLY A 357 5.28 -0.67 -13.36
CA GLY A 357 5.45 0.76 -13.59
C GLY A 357 6.09 1.46 -12.40
N GLY A 358 7.02 2.36 -12.66
CA GLY A 358 7.78 3.13 -11.68
C GLY A 358 9.02 3.75 -12.31
N GLY A 359 9.85 4.44 -11.53
CA GLY A 359 11.05 5.08 -12.03
C GLY A 359 10.78 5.98 -13.24
N LEU A 360 11.64 5.95 -14.25
CA LEU A 360 11.42 6.69 -15.51
C LEU A 360 10.34 6.06 -16.39
N ASN A 361 10.11 4.75 -16.22
CA ASN A 361 9.06 3.99 -16.89
C ASN A 361 9.11 3.98 -18.43
N LEU A 362 10.33 3.95 -19.01
CA LEU A 362 10.51 3.70 -20.43
C LEU A 362 10.35 2.21 -20.70
N ARG A 363 9.12 1.80 -20.93
CA ARG A 363 8.72 0.38 -20.90
C ARG A 363 9.34 -0.45 -22.01
N GLY A 364 9.66 0.15 -23.15
CA GLY A 364 10.32 -0.53 -24.26
C GLY A 364 11.75 -0.98 -23.97
N TYR A 365 12.38 -0.43 -22.94
CA TYR A 365 13.73 -0.80 -22.49
C TYR A 365 13.72 -1.86 -21.36
N ASN A 366 12.56 -2.39 -21.01
CA ASN A 366 12.45 -3.35 -19.93
C ASN A 366 13.25 -4.64 -20.23
N GLY A 367 14.08 -5.04 -19.27
CA GLY A 367 14.93 -6.23 -19.36
C GLY A 367 16.23 -6.05 -20.15
N TYR A 368 16.46 -4.89 -20.77
CA TYR A 368 17.68 -4.65 -21.51
C TYR A 368 18.72 -3.91 -20.67
N LEU A 369 19.94 -4.45 -20.63
CA LEU A 369 21.12 -3.78 -20.11
C LEU A 369 21.73 -2.92 -21.23
N MET A 370 21.29 -1.67 -21.31
CA MET A 370 21.79 -0.74 -22.30
C MET A 370 23.17 -0.23 -21.92
N SER A 371 24.08 -0.16 -22.90
CA SER A 371 25.38 0.46 -22.73
C SER A 371 25.50 1.75 -23.52
N GLU A 372 26.28 2.68 -22.97
CA GLU A 372 26.64 3.94 -23.63
C GLU A 372 28.14 4.19 -23.50
N LEU A 373 28.70 4.94 -24.42
CA LEU A 373 30.05 5.49 -24.26
C LEU A 373 29.95 6.72 -23.36
N ASP A 374 30.71 6.73 -22.27
CA ASP A 374 30.83 7.88 -21.41
C ASP A 374 31.64 9.01 -22.10
N LYS A 375 31.76 10.15 -21.42
CA LYS A 375 32.54 11.29 -21.94
C LYS A 375 34.04 11.02 -22.12
N TYR A 376 34.53 9.90 -21.59
CA TYR A 376 35.93 9.44 -21.73
C TYR A 376 36.08 8.35 -22.79
N GLY A 377 34.98 7.95 -23.47
CA GLY A 377 34.97 6.91 -24.48
C GLY A 377 34.88 5.48 -23.94
N ASN A 378 34.67 5.29 -22.64
CA ASN A 378 34.52 3.98 -22.03
C ASN A 378 33.06 3.51 -22.11
N GLN A 379 32.88 2.21 -22.34
CA GLN A 379 31.54 1.60 -22.35
C GLN A 379 31.05 1.40 -20.91
N VAL A 380 29.89 1.97 -20.59
CA VAL A 380 29.24 1.88 -19.27
C VAL A 380 27.80 1.42 -19.42
N LEU A 381 27.35 0.55 -18.51
CA LEU A 381 25.94 0.13 -18.46
C LEU A 381 25.07 1.23 -17.84
N VAL A 382 23.98 1.59 -18.56
CA VAL A 382 23.11 2.70 -18.19
C VAL A 382 21.66 2.19 -18.12
N TYR A 383 21.30 1.60 -16.97
CA TYR A 383 19.95 1.09 -16.69
C TYR A 383 19.38 1.63 -15.38
N LYS A 384 20.21 2.15 -14.49
CA LYS A 384 19.85 2.77 -13.22
C LYS A 384 20.70 4.00 -12.91
N GLY A 385 20.23 4.84 -12.00
CA GLY A 385 20.93 6.04 -11.53
C GLY A 385 20.27 6.66 -10.30
N ASN A 386 20.69 7.87 -9.93
CA ASN A 386 20.12 8.61 -8.79
C ASN A 386 19.17 9.73 -9.21
N SER A 387 19.31 10.25 -10.39
CA SER A 387 18.53 11.39 -10.89
C SER A 387 18.05 11.09 -12.29
N GLY A 388 17.01 11.77 -12.74
CA GLY A 388 16.50 11.60 -14.09
C GLY A 388 15.18 12.30 -14.30
N LEU A 389 14.82 12.41 -15.58
CA LEU A 389 13.57 13.02 -16.05
C LEU A 389 12.89 12.10 -17.05
N ALA A 390 11.56 12.05 -17.00
CA ALA A 390 10.76 11.32 -17.99
C ALA A 390 9.43 11.99 -18.26
N LEU A 391 8.94 11.81 -19.48
CA LEU A 391 7.57 12.08 -19.89
C LEU A 391 7.00 10.79 -20.49
N ASN A 392 5.88 10.36 -19.95
CA ASN A 392 5.13 9.20 -20.42
C ASN A 392 3.75 9.68 -20.90
N ALA A 393 3.28 9.17 -22.02
CA ALA A 393 1.97 9.50 -22.56
C ALA A 393 1.23 8.24 -23.03
N GLU A 394 -0.09 8.19 -22.79
CA GLU A 394 -0.99 7.17 -23.31
C GLU A 394 -2.23 7.84 -23.89
N LEU A 395 -2.55 7.53 -25.15
CA LEU A 395 -3.82 7.89 -25.76
C LEU A 395 -4.77 6.69 -25.65
N ASP A 396 -5.75 6.82 -24.78
CA ASP A 396 -6.63 5.73 -24.35
C ASP A 396 -7.93 5.73 -25.14
N PHE A 397 -8.33 4.57 -25.65
CA PHE A 397 -9.53 4.34 -26.46
C PHE A 397 -10.68 3.71 -25.66
N ASN A 398 -10.65 3.74 -24.34
CA ASN A 398 -11.60 3.05 -23.45
C ASN A 398 -13.07 3.40 -23.70
N ARG A 399 -13.37 4.62 -24.19
CA ARG A 399 -14.71 5.06 -24.53
C ARG A 399 -15.21 4.53 -25.89
N ILE A 400 -14.29 4.05 -26.73
CA ILE A 400 -14.58 3.49 -28.04
C ILE A 400 -14.54 1.96 -27.96
N VAL A 401 -13.46 1.42 -27.37
CA VAL A 401 -13.21 0.00 -27.25
C VAL A 401 -13.51 -0.47 -25.83
N HIS A 402 -14.64 -1.12 -25.63
CA HIS A 402 -15.05 -1.64 -24.32
C HIS A 402 -16.00 -2.83 -24.47
N PHE A 403 -16.20 -3.59 -23.39
CA PHE A 403 -17.14 -4.69 -23.40
C PHE A 403 -18.59 -4.15 -23.57
N LYS A 404 -19.31 -4.64 -24.59
CA LYS A 404 -20.69 -4.20 -24.88
C LYS A 404 -21.69 -4.72 -23.85
N LYS A 405 -21.49 -5.93 -23.31
CA LYS A 405 -22.42 -6.54 -22.33
C LYS A 405 -22.21 -5.96 -20.93
N ASN A 406 -23.25 -5.39 -20.33
CA ASN A 406 -23.21 -4.80 -19.00
C ASN A 406 -22.71 -5.75 -17.91
N LYS A 407 -23.11 -7.04 -17.94
CA LYS A 407 -22.60 -8.05 -17.00
C LYS A 407 -21.08 -8.24 -17.07
N LEU A 408 -20.46 -8.20 -18.25
CA LEU A 408 -19.01 -8.30 -18.40
C LEU A 408 -18.32 -7.03 -17.86
N ARG A 409 -18.89 -5.84 -18.08
CA ARG A 409 -18.35 -4.57 -17.57
C ARG A 409 -18.35 -4.47 -16.04
N GLU A 410 -19.23 -5.19 -15.37
CA GLU A 410 -19.21 -5.28 -13.91
C GLU A 410 -18.00 -6.04 -13.37
N TRP A 411 -17.51 -7.03 -14.12
CA TRP A 411 -16.41 -7.90 -13.72
C TRP A 411 -15.06 -7.47 -14.29
N PHE A 412 -15.08 -6.97 -15.53
CA PHE A 412 -13.91 -6.66 -16.30
C PHE A 412 -13.96 -5.27 -16.88
N ASP A 413 -12.80 -4.65 -17.05
CA ASP A 413 -12.62 -3.44 -17.80
C ASP A 413 -11.46 -3.62 -18.78
N LEU A 414 -11.67 -3.24 -20.04
CA LEU A 414 -10.67 -3.35 -21.10
C LEU A 414 -10.34 -1.94 -21.60
N ASN A 415 -9.07 -1.59 -21.52
CA ASN A 415 -8.53 -0.36 -22.04
C ASN A 415 -7.48 -0.68 -23.09
N THR A 416 -7.60 -0.10 -24.27
CA THR A 416 -6.59 -0.16 -25.32
C THR A 416 -6.01 1.22 -25.55
N TYR A 417 -4.72 1.33 -25.85
CA TYR A 417 -4.03 2.61 -25.94
C TYR A 417 -2.83 2.56 -26.88
N LEU A 418 -2.48 3.75 -27.41
CA LEU A 418 -1.16 4.03 -27.94
C LEU A 418 -0.31 4.64 -26.83
N PHE A 419 0.97 4.37 -26.81
CA PHE A 419 1.86 4.97 -25.84
C PHE A 419 3.18 5.46 -26.44
N GLY A 420 3.78 6.43 -25.75
CA GLY A 420 5.13 6.91 -26.00
C GLY A 420 5.76 7.34 -24.69
N ASP A 421 6.98 6.90 -24.45
CA ASP A 421 7.76 7.22 -23.27
C ASP A 421 9.09 7.86 -23.70
N LEU A 422 9.54 8.88 -22.97
CA LEU A 422 10.84 9.49 -23.21
C LEU A 422 11.52 9.83 -21.88
N GLY A 423 12.84 9.74 -21.83
CA GLY A 423 13.56 10.07 -20.60
C GLY A 423 15.07 9.97 -20.71
N SER A 424 15.71 10.52 -19.69
CA SER A 424 17.16 10.47 -19.49
C SER A 424 17.47 10.29 -18.01
N ILE A 425 18.52 9.55 -17.70
CA ILE A 425 18.96 9.23 -16.35
C ILE A 425 20.37 9.75 -16.10
N VAL A 426 20.65 10.13 -14.86
CA VAL A 426 22.02 10.45 -14.43
C VAL A 426 22.64 9.20 -13.85
N TYR A 427 23.70 8.72 -14.46
CA TYR A 427 24.46 7.54 -14.04
C TYR A 427 25.90 7.88 -13.64
N ARG A 428 26.60 6.93 -13.04
CA ARG A 428 28.04 7.06 -12.73
C ARG A 428 28.86 6.56 -13.90
N ASN A 429 29.73 7.42 -14.44
CA ASN A 429 30.65 7.08 -15.52
C ASN A 429 31.86 6.27 -15.02
N SER A 430 32.77 5.90 -15.89
CA SER A 430 33.96 5.10 -15.58
C SER A 430 34.92 5.74 -14.53
N LYS A 431 34.84 7.05 -14.35
CA LYS A 431 35.58 7.79 -13.31
C LYS A 431 34.73 8.14 -12.10
N ASN A 432 33.57 7.50 -11.96
CA ASN A 432 32.63 7.72 -10.85
C ASN A 432 32.05 9.14 -10.76
N GLU A 433 31.94 9.84 -11.91
CA GLU A 433 31.31 11.16 -12.00
C GLU A 433 29.87 11.04 -12.51
N ASN A 434 29.03 11.98 -12.16
CA ASN A 434 27.66 12.05 -12.64
C ASN A 434 27.64 12.46 -14.11
N GLN A 435 26.94 11.70 -14.93
CA GLN A 435 26.76 11.96 -16.35
C GLN A 435 25.32 11.67 -16.77
N PHE A 436 24.72 12.53 -17.60
CA PHE A 436 23.42 12.27 -18.22
C PHE A 436 23.57 11.20 -19.33
N SER A 437 22.62 10.27 -19.34
CA SER A 437 22.47 9.36 -20.48
C SER A 437 21.96 10.11 -21.71
N LYS A 438 22.12 9.49 -22.86
CA LYS A 438 21.39 9.93 -24.06
C LYS A 438 19.89 9.90 -23.79
N LEU A 439 19.16 10.83 -24.41
CA LEU A 439 17.69 10.80 -24.39
C LEU A 439 17.21 9.56 -25.11
N ARG A 440 16.39 8.76 -24.44
CA ARG A 440 15.78 7.55 -25.01
C ARG A 440 14.30 7.74 -25.16
N ILE A 441 13.77 7.18 -26.24
CA ILE A 441 12.36 7.24 -26.59
C ILE A 441 11.92 5.84 -26.96
N ASP A 442 10.75 5.44 -26.50
CA ASP A 442 10.04 4.27 -26.99
C ASP A 442 8.58 4.60 -27.31
N ALA A 443 7.99 3.80 -28.19
CA ALA A 443 6.59 3.94 -28.57
C ALA A 443 5.99 2.59 -28.93
N GLY A 444 4.70 2.46 -28.69
CA GLY A 444 4.01 1.22 -28.93
C GLY A 444 2.50 1.27 -28.75
N VAL A 445 1.90 0.10 -28.77
CA VAL A 445 0.48 -0.13 -28.51
C VAL A 445 0.32 -1.01 -27.30
N GLY A 446 -0.79 -0.87 -26.59
CA GLY A 446 -1.05 -1.70 -25.41
C GLY A 446 -2.52 -1.94 -25.15
N ALA A 447 -2.77 -2.96 -24.34
CA ALA A 447 -4.08 -3.29 -23.82
C ALA A 447 -3.98 -3.62 -22.32
N ALA A 448 -4.90 -3.13 -21.52
CA ALA A 448 -4.99 -3.40 -20.09
C ALA A 448 -6.35 -3.97 -19.73
N LEU A 449 -6.36 -5.17 -19.16
CA LEU A 449 -7.53 -5.84 -18.64
C LEU A 449 -7.55 -5.71 -17.12
N THR A 450 -8.60 -5.10 -16.58
CA THR A 450 -8.81 -4.98 -15.14
C THR A 450 -9.89 -5.93 -14.68
N ILE A 451 -9.56 -6.84 -13.78
CA ILE A 451 -10.49 -7.72 -13.07
C ILE A 451 -10.98 -6.96 -11.84
N LYS A 452 -12.26 -6.55 -11.83
CA LYS A 452 -12.86 -5.72 -10.78
C LYS A 452 -13.39 -6.51 -9.61
N LYS A 453 -13.89 -7.71 -9.85
CA LYS A 453 -14.55 -8.56 -8.86
C LYS A 453 -13.92 -9.94 -8.83
N TRP A 454 -13.79 -10.48 -7.63
CA TRP A 454 -13.26 -11.82 -7.38
C TRP A 454 -14.33 -12.70 -6.74
N TRP A 455 -15.38 -13.01 -7.49
CA TRP A 455 -16.53 -13.81 -7.06
C TRP A 455 -17.15 -13.25 -5.77
N PHE A 456 -17.14 -14.01 -4.68
CA PHE A 456 -17.70 -13.59 -3.39
C PHE A 456 -16.73 -12.73 -2.55
N LEU A 457 -15.48 -12.61 -2.94
CA LEU A 457 -14.48 -11.81 -2.23
C LEU A 457 -14.64 -10.34 -2.59
N GLN A 458 -15.18 -9.54 -1.66
CA GLN A 458 -15.48 -8.13 -1.90
C GLN A 458 -14.30 -7.19 -1.56
N ASP A 459 -13.39 -7.64 -0.72
CA ASP A 459 -12.26 -6.81 -0.24
C ASP A 459 -10.92 -7.15 -0.92
N VAL A 460 -10.99 -7.64 -2.13
CA VAL A 460 -9.79 -7.87 -2.95
C VAL A 460 -9.65 -6.71 -3.92
N LYS A 461 -8.50 -6.07 -3.91
CA LYS A 461 -8.20 -4.99 -4.86
C LYS A 461 -8.29 -5.49 -6.30
N PRO A 462 -8.84 -4.68 -7.22
CA PRO A 462 -8.82 -5.01 -8.63
C PRO A 462 -7.42 -5.36 -9.11
N LEU A 463 -7.32 -6.34 -9.99
CA LEU A 463 -6.07 -6.71 -10.67
C LEU A 463 -6.11 -6.19 -12.10
N THR A 464 -5.16 -5.36 -12.46
CA THR A 464 -4.95 -4.96 -13.84
C THR A 464 -3.73 -5.68 -14.40
N ILE A 465 -3.92 -6.39 -15.48
CA ILE A 465 -2.86 -7.01 -16.28
C ILE A 465 -2.84 -6.27 -17.60
N ARG A 466 -1.67 -5.83 -18.02
CA ARG A 466 -1.49 -5.18 -19.33
C ARG A 466 -0.55 -5.99 -20.22
N PHE A 467 -0.75 -5.85 -21.50
CA PHE A 467 0.11 -6.36 -22.53
C PHE A 467 0.50 -5.19 -23.43
N ASP A 468 1.80 -4.91 -23.50
CA ASP A 468 2.36 -3.82 -24.31
C ASP A 468 3.25 -4.36 -25.40
N ILE A 469 3.23 -3.70 -26.54
CA ILE A 469 4.07 -3.98 -27.71
C ILE A 469 4.86 -2.71 -28.06
N PRO A 470 6.03 -2.50 -27.43
CA PRO A 470 6.92 -1.39 -27.74
C PRO A 470 7.69 -1.68 -29.02
N PHE A 471 7.11 -1.38 -30.17
CA PHE A 471 7.71 -1.70 -31.45
C PHE A 471 8.83 -0.73 -31.87
N PHE A 472 8.90 0.47 -31.28
CA PHE A 472 9.92 1.47 -31.61
C PHE A 472 10.80 1.80 -30.39
N LEU A 473 12.12 1.81 -30.60
CA LEU A 473 13.12 2.31 -29.66
C LEU A 473 14.07 3.28 -30.40
N SER A 474 14.33 4.45 -29.84
CA SER A 474 15.28 5.42 -30.42
C SER A 474 16.74 4.94 -30.38
N SER A 475 17.06 4.04 -29.43
CA SER A 475 18.36 3.39 -29.31
C SER A 475 18.12 1.90 -29.07
N SER A 476 18.42 1.09 -30.06
CA SER A 476 18.21 -0.35 -29.98
C SER A 476 19.30 -1.04 -29.16
N PRO A 477 18.97 -2.05 -28.35
CA PRO A 477 19.95 -2.93 -27.75
C PRO A 477 20.82 -3.64 -28.81
N ALA A 478 22.02 -4.05 -28.43
CA ALA A 478 22.93 -4.75 -29.34
C ALA A 478 22.24 -6.00 -29.96
N GLY A 479 22.36 -6.14 -31.27
CA GLY A 479 21.74 -7.24 -32.01
C GLY A 479 20.25 -7.08 -32.35
N THR A 480 19.64 -5.92 -32.03
CA THR A 480 18.24 -5.64 -32.36
C THR A 480 18.08 -4.40 -33.24
N LYS A 481 16.90 -4.21 -33.82
CA LYS A 481 16.58 -3.04 -34.66
C LYS A 481 15.77 -1.99 -33.88
N ASN A 482 15.81 -0.74 -34.32
CA ASN A 482 15.01 0.32 -33.72
C ASN A 482 13.50 0.04 -33.84
N VAL A 483 13.06 -0.55 -34.96
CA VAL A 483 11.70 -1.01 -35.20
C VAL A 483 11.72 -2.52 -35.26
N GLU A 484 11.11 -3.17 -34.27
CA GLU A 484 11.10 -4.60 -34.13
C GLU A 484 9.94 -5.03 -33.23
N TRP A 485 9.47 -6.29 -33.41
CA TRP A 485 8.46 -6.87 -32.54
C TRP A 485 9.05 -7.14 -31.16
N ARG A 486 8.51 -6.45 -30.14
CA ARG A 486 8.81 -6.66 -28.74
C ARG A 486 7.50 -6.75 -27.98
N TRP A 487 7.50 -7.43 -26.87
CA TRP A 487 6.31 -7.53 -26.03
C TRP A 487 6.68 -7.58 -24.55
N LEU A 488 5.77 -7.12 -23.71
CA LEU A 488 5.89 -7.23 -22.27
C LEU A 488 4.52 -7.36 -21.59
N ILE A 489 4.52 -8.01 -20.45
CA ILE A 489 3.38 -8.12 -19.56
C ILE A 489 3.62 -7.22 -18.35
N GLY A 490 2.66 -6.35 -18.05
CA GLY A 490 2.71 -5.47 -16.90
C GLY A 490 1.66 -5.80 -15.85
N ILE A 491 2.01 -5.59 -14.59
CA ILE A 491 1.07 -5.59 -13.48
C ILE A 491 0.72 -4.14 -13.16
N SER A 492 -0.59 -3.86 -13.01
CA SER A 492 -1.14 -2.51 -12.90
C SER A 492 -1.02 -1.67 -14.18
N ARG A 493 -1.57 -0.48 -14.19
CA ARG A 493 -1.32 0.49 -15.27
C ARG A 493 0.14 0.93 -15.22
N ALA A 494 0.67 1.41 -16.33
CA ALA A 494 2.06 1.86 -16.40
C ALA A 494 2.33 3.08 -15.51
N PHE A 495 1.31 3.96 -15.35
CA PHE A 495 1.34 5.09 -14.43
C PHE A 495 -0.06 5.59 -14.07
#